data_1b19f28d60e64425501e64a1b02caff4
#
_entry.id   1b19f28d60e64425501e64a1b02caff4
#
_cell.length_a   1.000
_cell.length_b   1.000
_cell.length_c   1.000
_cell.angle_alpha   90.00
_cell.angle_beta   90.00
_cell.angle_gamma   90.00
#
_symmetry.space_group_name_H-M   'P 1'
#
loop_
_entity.id
_entity.type
_entity.pdbx_description
1 polymer ?
#
loop_
_entity_poly.entity_id
_entity_poly.type
_entity_poly.pdbx_seq_one_letter_code
_entity_poly.pdbx_strand_id
1 'polypeptide(L)'
;MRKISRILLLFFLLSTSIFGNEPLITKEKAPLSVALPLLKSIDQYAIIIGSGPTHMYAFIDPVCPRSREFVSMIVESAKMQERYTYHFFYYELTRFHTKNMIGTIYNATRPLEMMKTIMVDEKEVSVMTTFSSDITKEINAISDVAEKLDIYKRPYLFVVKPQKGGQ
;
A
#
# COMPACT_ATOMS: atom_id res chain seq x y z
N MET A 1 22.60 14.31 72.09
CA MET A 1 21.30 13.76 71.70
C MET A 1 20.91 14.47 70.39
N ARG A 2 20.77 13.94 69.24
CA ARG A 2 20.42 12.63 68.68
C ARG A 2 21.11 12.44 67.33
N LYS A 3 21.83 11.36 67.17
CA LYS A 3 22.33 10.82 65.88
C LYS A 3 21.15 10.10 65.22
N ILE A 4 20.62 10.58 64.15
CA ILE A 4 19.69 9.93 63.19
C ILE A 4 19.87 10.72 61.90
N SER A 5 20.24 10.25 60.87
CA SER A 5 20.22 9.08 60.03
C SER A 5 20.87 9.49 58.72
N ARG A 6 22.11 9.10 58.50
CA ARG A 6 22.84 9.30 57.24
C ARG A 6 22.65 8.11 56.26
N ILE A 7 21.51 7.42 56.33
CA ILE A 7 21.29 6.15 55.58
C ILE A 7 20.18 6.28 54.50
N LEU A 8 19.74 7.46 54.16
CA LEU A 8 18.61 7.62 53.19
C LEU A 8 19.00 8.33 51.89
N LEU A 9 20.26 8.26 51.47
CA LEU A 9 20.74 8.97 50.25
C LEU A 9 21.54 8.06 49.30
N LEU A 10 21.25 6.75 49.28
CA LEU A 10 22.01 5.80 48.45
C LEU A 10 21.14 4.85 47.61
N PHE A 11 19.86 5.19 47.36
CA PHE A 11 18.97 4.33 46.57
C PHE A 11 18.34 5.03 45.34
N PHE A 12 18.94 6.11 44.83
CA PHE A 12 18.36 6.84 43.68
C PHE A 12 19.25 6.94 42.44
N LEU A 13 20.14 5.98 42.22
CA LEU A 13 21.00 6.00 41.04
C LEU A 13 21.16 4.59 40.46
N LEU A 14 20.08 3.98 39.93
CA LEU A 14 20.18 2.83 39.02
C LEU A 14 18.84 2.55 38.32
N SER A 15 18.22 3.60 37.76
CA SER A 15 17.26 3.42 36.67
C SER A 15 17.93 3.84 35.38
N THR A 16 18.92 3.11 34.92
CA THR A 16 19.35 3.14 33.55
C THR A 16 18.21 2.56 32.72
N SER A 17 17.39 3.43 32.15
CA SER A 17 16.44 3.10 31.10
C SER A 17 17.21 2.48 29.96
N ILE A 18 17.18 1.16 29.88
CA ILE A 18 17.55 0.42 28.68
C ILE A 18 16.45 0.75 27.65
N PHE A 19 16.55 1.89 26.99
CA PHE A 19 15.90 2.08 25.70
C PHE A 19 16.59 1.10 24.76
N GLY A 20 16.03 -0.10 24.67
CA GLY A 20 16.37 -1.04 23.62
C GLY A 20 16.11 -0.36 22.29
N ASN A 21 17.16 0.05 21.60
CA ASN A 21 17.13 0.27 20.17
C ASN A 21 16.85 -1.10 19.53
N GLU A 22 15.58 -1.49 19.45
CA GLU A 22 15.19 -2.53 18.52
C GLU A 22 15.62 -2.05 17.14
N PRO A 23 16.48 -2.81 16.42
CA PRO A 23 16.82 -2.44 15.06
C PRO A 23 15.51 -2.40 14.28
N LEU A 24 15.16 -1.23 13.72
CA LEU A 24 14.11 -1.11 12.71
C LEU A 24 14.50 -2.07 11.58
N ILE A 25 13.88 -3.25 11.55
CA ILE A 25 14.02 -4.19 10.45
C ILE A 25 13.35 -3.51 9.26
N THR A 26 14.11 -2.71 8.53
CA THR A 26 13.69 -2.18 7.23
C THR A 26 13.72 -3.36 6.27
N LYS A 27 12.56 -4.01 6.05
CA LYS A 27 12.43 -5.01 5.00
C LYS A 27 12.89 -4.41 3.68
N GLU A 28 13.91 -5.03 3.09
CA GLU A 28 14.45 -4.58 1.81
C GLU A 28 13.40 -4.84 0.72
N LYS A 29 13.23 -3.86 -0.15
CA LYS A 29 12.30 -3.93 -1.26
C LYS A 29 12.84 -4.87 -2.34
N ALA A 30 11.99 -5.73 -2.90
CA ALA A 30 12.37 -6.59 -4.02
C ALA A 30 12.99 -5.77 -5.16
N PRO A 31 14.14 -6.19 -5.71
CA PRO A 31 14.78 -5.53 -6.85
C PRO A 31 13.81 -5.44 -8.04
N LEU A 32 13.89 -4.35 -8.81
CA LEU A 32 12.98 -4.14 -9.94
C LEU A 32 13.09 -5.24 -11.00
N SER A 33 14.27 -5.82 -11.19
CA SER A 33 14.49 -6.97 -12.10
C SER A 33 13.67 -8.20 -11.72
N VAL A 34 13.41 -8.41 -10.42
CA VAL A 34 12.56 -9.49 -9.91
C VAL A 34 11.08 -9.07 -9.92
N ALA A 35 10.81 -7.82 -9.52
CA ALA A 35 9.44 -7.34 -9.39
C ALA A 35 8.74 -7.14 -10.74
N LEU A 36 9.44 -6.60 -11.75
CA LEU A 36 8.82 -6.18 -13.02
C LEU A 36 8.13 -7.33 -13.79
N PRO A 37 8.73 -8.53 -13.94
CA PRO A 37 8.04 -9.66 -14.58
C PRO A 37 6.75 -10.06 -13.85
N LEU A 38 6.76 -10.06 -12.51
CA LEU A 38 5.60 -10.38 -11.69
C LEU A 38 4.51 -9.30 -11.82
N LEU A 39 4.87 -8.03 -11.78
CA LEU A 39 3.94 -6.91 -11.97
C LEU A 39 3.29 -6.94 -13.35
N LYS A 40 4.08 -7.26 -14.40
CA LYS A 40 3.58 -7.41 -15.77
C LYS A 40 2.59 -8.58 -15.93
N SER A 41 2.76 -9.66 -15.19
CA SER A 41 1.84 -10.81 -15.26
C SER A 41 0.43 -10.50 -14.75
N ILE A 42 0.26 -9.46 -13.94
CA ILE A 42 -1.04 -9.00 -13.39
C ILE A 42 -1.49 -7.66 -13.97
N ASP A 43 -0.75 -7.08 -14.91
CA ASP A 43 -0.98 -5.71 -15.43
C ASP A 43 -2.39 -5.54 -16.02
N GLN A 44 -2.95 -6.61 -16.60
CA GLN A 44 -4.32 -6.65 -17.11
C GLN A 44 -5.40 -6.39 -16.06
N TYR A 45 -5.11 -6.56 -14.78
CA TYR A 45 -6.01 -6.32 -13.65
C TYR A 45 -5.81 -4.95 -13.00
N ALA A 46 -4.89 -4.14 -13.53
CA ALA A 46 -4.62 -2.82 -12.98
C ALA A 46 -5.73 -1.83 -13.28
N ILE A 47 -6.10 -1.01 -12.30
CA ILE A 47 -6.87 0.21 -12.57
C ILE A 47 -5.87 1.30 -12.95
N ILE A 48 -6.02 1.84 -14.17
CA ILE A 48 -5.03 2.77 -14.74
C ILE A 48 -5.48 4.21 -14.57
N ILE A 49 -4.56 5.07 -14.10
CA ILE A 49 -4.72 6.53 -14.10
C ILE A 49 -3.48 7.19 -14.69
N GLY A 50 -3.70 8.16 -15.58
CA GLY A 50 -2.63 8.91 -16.25
C GLY A 50 -2.12 8.21 -17.50
N SER A 51 -1.23 8.89 -18.24
CA SER A 51 -0.69 8.44 -19.52
C SER A 51 0.78 8.84 -19.73
N GLY A 52 1.46 9.18 -18.61
CA GLY A 52 2.86 9.61 -18.68
C GLY A 52 3.85 8.47 -18.92
N PRO A 53 5.08 8.79 -19.36
CA PRO A 53 6.07 7.80 -19.77
C PRO A 53 6.70 7.01 -18.60
N THR A 54 6.52 7.46 -17.37
CA THR A 54 7.02 6.75 -16.19
C THR A 54 5.90 5.92 -15.57
N HIS A 55 6.07 4.61 -15.51
CA HIS A 55 5.08 3.70 -14.95
C HIS A 55 5.27 3.52 -13.44
N MET A 56 4.18 3.62 -12.68
CA MET A 56 4.15 3.41 -11.23
C MET A 56 3.17 2.30 -10.90
N TYR A 57 3.67 1.17 -10.46
CA TYR A 57 2.89 0.03 -9.99
C TYR A 57 2.65 0.19 -8.49
N ALA A 58 1.40 0.27 -8.07
CA ALA A 58 1.01 0.62 -6.71
C ALA A 58 0.06 -0.41 -6.12
N PHE A 59 0.48 -1.08 -5.03
CA PHE A 59 -0.44 -1.88 -4.21
C PHE A 59 -1.08 -0.98 -3.17
N ILE A 60 -2.41 -0.94 -3.15
CA ILE A 60 -3.23 -0.08 -2.30
C ILE A 60 -4.31 -0.89 -1.58
N ASP A 61 -4.92 -0.28 -0.56
CA ASP A 61 -6.06 -0.82 0.16
C ASP A 61 -7.15 0.27 0.25
N PRO A 62 -8.42 -0.04 -0.05
CA PRO A 62 -9.47 0.98 -0.22
C PRO A 62 -9.83 1.74 1.06
N VAL A 63 -9.54 1.20 2.25
CA VAL A 63 -9.80 1.89 3.52
C VAL A 63 -8.54 2.38 4.21
N CYS A 64 -7.34 2.08 3.67
CA CYS A 64 -6.10 2.59 4.22
C CYS A 64 -6.00 4.11 4.01
N PRO A 65 -5.91 4.95 5.08
CA PRO A 65 -5.87 6.40 4.93
C PRO A 65 -4.75 6.89 4.01
N ARG A 66 -3.56 6.30 4.11
CA ARG A 66 -2.42 6.66 3.23
C ARG A 66 -2.64 6.29 1.77
N SER A 67 -3.37 5.19 1.50
CA SER A 67 -3.74 4.82 0.14
C SER A 67 -4.77 5.78 -0.43
N ARG A 68 -5.76 6.21 0.36
CA ARG A 68 -6.76 7.20 -0.03
C ARG A 68 -6.11 8.55 -0.34
N GLU A 69 -5.27 9.06 0.55
CA GLU A 69 -4.51 10.29 0.35
C GLU A 69 -3.68 10.23 -0.95
N PHE A 70 -2.98 9.11 -1.18
CA PHE A 70 -2.18 8.91 -2.38
C PHE A 70 -3.03 8.91 -3.67
N VAL A 71 -4.17 8.23 -3.67
CA VAL A 71 -5.09 8.19 -4.82
C VAL A 71 -5.72 9.56 -5.06
N SER A 72 -6.20 10.26 -4.03
CA SER A 72 -6.78 11.60 -4.13
C SER A 72 -5.80 12.58 -4.75
N MET A 73 -4.56 12.61 -4.27
CA MET A 73 -3.50 13.47 -4.82
C MET A 73 -3.28 13.23 -6.32
N ILE A 74 -3.36 11.98 -6.78
CA ILE A 74 -3.17 11.64 -8.20
C ILE A 74 -4.40 12.04 -9.01
N VAL A 75 -5.60 11.75 -8.53
CA VAL A 75 -6.87 12.07 -9.22
C VAL A 75 -7.02 13.58 -9.41
N GLU A 76 -6.61 14.37 -8.43
CA GLU A 76 -6.72 15.84 -8.44
C GLU A 76 -5.61 16.55 -9.24
N SER A 77 -4.54 15.83 -9.63
CA SER A 77 -3.37 16.43 -10.27
C SER A 77 -3.19 16.01 -11.73
N ALA A 78 -3.66 16.82 -12.68
CA ALA A 78 -3.40 16.62 -14.12
C ALA A 78 -1.89 16.49 -14.41
N LYS A 79 -1.04 17.29 -13.74
CA LYS A 79 0.41 17.24 -13.91
C LYS A 79 1.01 15.88 -13.51
N MET A 80 0.46 15.24 -12.49
CA MET A 80 0.91 13.89 -12.10
C MET A 80 0.47 12.86 -13.14
N GLN A 81 -0.74 12.97 -13.67
CA GLN A 81 -1.28 12.07 -14.68
C GLN A 81 -0.57 12.21 -16.04
N GLU A 82 -0.10 13.41 -16.40
CA GLU A 82 0.72 13.65 -17.59
C GLU A 82 2.15 13.08 -17.45
N ARG A 83 2.68 13.06 -16.24
CA ARG A 83 4.05 12.61 -15.97
C ARG A 83 4.16 11.12 -15.73
N TYR A 84 3.11 10.50 -15.20
CA TYR A 84 3.10 9.11 -14.76
C TYR A 84 1.90 8.36 -15.31
N THR A 85 2.07 7.06 -15.54
CA THR A 85 0.99 6.08 -15.68
C THR A 85 0.96 5.23 -14.43
N TYR A 86 -0.11 5.34 -13.67
CA TYR A 86 -0.30 4.58 -12.44
C TYR A 86 -1.07 3.31 -12.71
N HIS A 87 -0.54 2.17 -12.24
CA HIS A 87 -1.15 0.85 -12.27
C HIS A 87 -1.51 0.47 -10.84
N PHE A 88 -2.78 0.60 -10.47
CA PHE A 88 -3.27 0.31 -9.13
C PHE A 88 -3.73 -1.13 -9.02
N PHE A 89 -3.20 -1.84 -8.02
CA PHE A 89 -3.62 -3.18 -7.61
C PHE A 89 -4.15 -3.11 -6.18
N TYR A 90 -5.35 -3.65 -5.98
CA TYR A 90 -5.88 -3.78 -4.64
C TYR A 90 -5.34 -5.04 -3.96
N TYR A 91 -4.75 -4.84 -2.81
CA TYR A 91 -4.28 -5.93 -1.96
C TYR A 91 -4.57 -5.60 -0.51
N GLU A 92 -5.43 -6.38 0.14
CA GLU A 92 -5.94 -6.16 1.49
C GLU A 92 -4.81 -5.99 2.52
N LEU A 93 -4.96 -5.01 3.42
CA LEU A 93 -4.30 -5.06 4.73
C LEU A 93 -5.21 -5.86 5.66
N THR A 94 -4.77 -7.02 6.11
CA THR A 94 -5.57 -8.00 6.88
C THR A 94 -6.37 -7.38 8.02
N ARG A 95 -5.82 -6.36 8.70
CA ARG A 95 -6.49 -5.65 9.80
C ARG A 95 -7.74 -4.86 9.38
N PHE A 96 -7.92 -4.57 8.11
CA PHE A 96 -9.05 -3.77 7.60
C PHE A 96 -10.20 -4.61 7.04
N HIS A 97 -9.99 -5.91 6.80
CA HIS A 97 -11.01 -6.82 6.28
C HIS A 97 -11.72 -6.30 5.02
N THR A 98 -10.94 -5.82 4.04
CA THR A 98 -11.44 -5.11 2.85
C THR A 98 -11.70 -5.97 1.63
N LYS A 99 -11.52 -7.29 1.72
CA LYS A 99 -11.67 -8.21 0.59
C LYS A 99 -12.99 -8.01 -0.18
N ASN A 100 -14.10 -7.85 0.53
CA ASN A 100 -15.41 -7.65 -0.08
C ASN A 100 -15.51 -6.30 -0.80
N MET A 101 -14.92 -5.26 -0.25
CA MET A 101 -14.85 -3.94 -0.89
C MET A 101 -13.96 -3.97 -2.15
N ILE A 102 -12.83 -4.64 -2.09
CA ILE A 102 -11.95 -4.88 -3.25
C ILE A 102 -12.71 -5.60 -4.36
N GLY A 103 -13.41 -6.69 -4.05
CA GLY A 103 -14.23 -7.40 -5.02
C GLY A 103 -15.35 -6.54 -5.58
N THR A 104 -15.96 -5.66 -4.80
CA THR A 104 -16.98 -4.70 -5.26
C THR A 104 -16.39 -3.72 -6.27
N ILE A 105 -15.16 -3.24 -6.05
CA ILE A 105 -14.48 -2.33 -6.99
C ILE A 105 -14.22 -3.04 -8.32
N TYR A 106 -13.63 -4.24 -8.29
CA TYR A 106 -13.31 -5.00 -9.51
C TYR A 106 -14.54 -5.48 -10.25
N ASN A 107 -15.64 -5.78 -9.56
CA ASN A 107 -16.90 -6.19 -10.18
C ASN A 107 -17.71 -5.03 -10.78
N ALA A 108 -17.33 -3.78 -10.53
CA ALA A 108 -18.06 -2.62 -11.05
C ALA A 108 -17.89 -2.50 -12.59
N THR A 109 -18.95 -2.09 -13.27
CA THR A 109 -18.89 -1.81 -14.73
C THR A 109 -17.82 -0.76 -15.08
N ARG A 110 -17.53 0.14 -14.15
CA ARG A 110 -16.48 1.18 -14.25
C ARG A 110 -15.64 1.19 -12.99
N PRO A 111 -14.64 0.29 -12.88
CA PRO A 111 -13.83 0.15 -11.65
C PRO A 111 -13.12 1.43 -11.22
N LEU A 112 -12.64 2.25 -12.17
CA LEU A 112 -12.02 3.55 -11.88
C LEU A 112 -12.99 4.52 -11.19
N GLU A 113 -14.24 4.59 -11.65
CA GLU A 113 -15.22 5.47 -11.01
C GLU A 113 -15.64 4.94 -9.62
N MET A 114 -15.75 3.63 -9.46
CA MET A 114 -15.99 3.02 -8.16
C MET A 114 -14.84 3.29 -7.20
N MET A 115 -13.59 3.20 -7.66
CA MET A 115 -12.40 3.56 -6.88
C MET A 115 -12.47 5.02 -6.43
N LYS A 116 -12.79 5.97 -7.31
CA LYS A 116 -12.93 7.39 -6.95
C LYS A 116 -14.03 7.61 -5.91
N THR A 117 -15.20 7.00 -6.12
CA THR A 117 -16.33 7.08 -5.18
C THR A 117 -15.93 6.64 -3.77
N ILE A 118 -15.20 5.54 -3.64
CA ILE A 118 -14.82 4.97 -2.33
C ILE A 118 -13.62 5.70 -1.72
N MET A 119 -12.58 5.98 -2.51
CA MET A 119 -11.29 6.42 -1.97
C MET A 119 -11.10 7.94 -1.98
N VAL A 120 -11.73 8.64 -2.92
CA VAL A 120 -11.60 10.11 -3.07
C VAL A 120 -12.82 10.81 -2.48
N ASP A 121 -14.02 10.40 -2.90
CA ASP A 121 -15.26 11.00 -2.41
C ASP A 121 -15.67 10.49 -1.03
N GLU A 122 -15.06 9.40 -0.57
CA GLU A 122 -15.34 8.69 0.69
C GLU A 122 -16.82 8.36 0.90
N LYS A 123 -17.54 8.07 -0.21
CA LYS A 123 -18.96 7.72 -0.15
C LYS A 123 -19.16 6.27 0.25
N GLU A 124 -20.19 6.03 1.03
CA GLU A 124 -20.64 4.68 1.32
C GLU A 124 -21.19 3.99 0.06
N VAL A 125 -20.84 2.72 -0.12
CA VAL A 125 -21.32 1.88 -1.22
C VAL A 125 -21.86 0.56 -0.68
N SER A 126 -22.79 -0.04 -1.38
CA SER A 126 -23.22 -1.42 -1.08
C SER A 126 -22.10 -2.38 -1.41
N VAL A 127 -21.59 -3.08 -0.39
CA VAL A 127 -20.47 -4.02 -0.53
C VAL A 127 -21.02 -5.41 -0.83
N MET A 128 -20.53 -6.02 -1.92
CA MET A 128 -20.87 -7.39 -2.30
C MET A 128 -20.18 -8.41 -1.38
N THR A 129 -20.85 -9.50 -1.10
CA THR A 129 -20.31 -10.61 -0.27
C THR A 129 -19.93 -11.84 -1.08
N THR A 130 -20.36 -11.91 -2.35
CA THR A 130 -20.08 -13.02 -3.27
C THR A 130 -19.64 -12.46 -4.62
N PHE A 131 -18.69 -13.11 -5.27
CA PHE A 131 -18.11 -12.70 -6.53
C PHE A 131 -18.10 -13.86 -7.52
N SER A 132 -18.03 -13.55 -8.81
CA SER A 132 -17.79 -14.52 -9.86
C SER A 132 -16.43 -15.20 -9.70
N SER A 133 -16.26 -16.34 -10.35
CA SER A 133 -14.97 -17.05 -10.43
C SER A 133 -13.86 -16.16 -11.00
N ASP A 134 -14.20 -15.28 -11.97
CA ASP A 134 -13.23 -14.42 -12.64
C ASP A 134 -12.72 -13.32 -11.70
N ILE A 135 -13.60 -12.64 -10.96
CA ILE A 135 -13.17 -11.65 -9.95
C ILE A 135 -12.36 -12.31 -8.84
N THR A 136 -12.76 -13.50 -8.41
CA THR A 136 -11.99 -14.24 -7.40
C THR A 136 -10.59 -14.60 -7.91
N LYS A 137 -10.47 -15.02 -9.18
CA LYS A 137 -9.19 -15.33 -9.83
C LYS A 137 -8.29 -14.09 -9.94
N GLU A 138 -8.87 -12.95 -10.32
CA GLU A 138 -8.17 -11.67 -10.40
C GLU A 138 -7.58 -11.25 -9.04
N ILE A 139 -8.40 -11.24 -7.99
CA ILE A 139 -7.96 -10.91 -6.63
C ILE A 139 -6.86 -11.86 -6.15
N ASN A 140 -7.00 -13.16 -6.41
CA ASN A 140 -6.01 -14.15 -6.01
C ASN A 140 -4.68 -13.97 -6.77
N ALA A 141 -4.73 -13.70 -8.08
CA ALA A 141 -3.52 -13.44 -8.86
C ALA A 141 -2.74 -12.23 -8.36
N ILE A 142 -3.44 -11.15 -7.98
CA ILE A 142 -2.82 -9.96 -7.38
C ILE A 142 -2.23 -10.30 -6.01
N SER A 143 -2.95 -11.06 -5.20
CA SER A 143 -2.49 -11.48 -3.87
C SER A 143 -1.24 -12.34 -3.96
N ASP A 144 -1.20 -13.31 -4.86
CA ASP A 144 -0.05 -14.18 -5.08
C ASP A 144 1.21 -13.39 -5.47
N VAL A 145 1.06 -12.38 -6.33
CA VAL A 145 2.17 -11.49 -6.71
C VAL A 145 2.60 -10.62 -5.53
N ALA A 146 1.64 -10.08 -4.78
CA ALA A 146 1.93 -9.25 -3.61
C ALA A 146 2.69 -10.04 -2.53
N GLU A 147 2.33 -11.29 -2.29
CA GLU A 147 3.01 -12.20 -1.36
C GLU A 147 4.43 -12.53 -1.84
N LYS A 148 4.62 -12.88 -3.13
CA LYS A 148 5.94 -13.13 -3.71
C LYS A 148 6.87 -11.91 -3.64
N LEU A 149 6.31 -10.70 -3.66
CA LEU A 149 7.04 -9.44 -3.54
C LEU A 149 7.18 -8.96 -2.10
N ASP A 150 6.68 -9.73 -1.12
CA ASP A 150 6.66 -9.38 0.30
C ASP A 150 6.08 -7.98 0.57
N ILE A 151 4.89 -7.71 0.00
CA ILE A 151 4.21 -6.43 0.13
C ILE A 151 3.58 -6.31 1.52
N TYR A 152 4.22 -5.60 2.44
CA TYR A 152 3.85 -5.53 3.86
C TYR A 152 3.16 -4.23 4.30
N LYS A 153 3.09 -3.22 3.43
CA LYS A 153 2.50 -1.90 3.73
C LYS A 153 1.68 -1.36 2.55
N ARG A 154 0.87 -0.33 2.78
CA ARG A 154 0.08 0.37 1.76
C ARG A 154 0.23 1.89 1.93
N PRO A 155 0.36 2.67 0.83
CA PRO A 155 0.67 2.20 -0.50
C PRO A 155 2.09 1.60 -0.58
N TYR A 156 2.30 0.65 -1.52
CA TYR A 156 3.62 0.11 -1.83
C TYR A 156 3.90 0.29 -3.32
N LEU A 157 4.99 0.96 -3.67
CA LEU A 157 5.21 1.47 -5.01
C LEU A 157 6.44 0.86 -5.67
N PHE A 158 6.34 0.53 -6.96
CA PHE A 158 7.48 0.28 -7.84
C PHE A 158 7.45 1.30 -8.97
N VAL A 159 8.59 1.92 -9.27
CA VAL A 159 8.72 2.97 -10.29
C VAL A 159 9.58 2.45 -11.43
N VAL A 160 9.01 2.43 -12.63
CA VAL A 160 9.67 1.98 -13.86
C VAL A 160 9.83 3.19 -14.76
N LYS A 161 11.04 3.68 -14.86
CA LYS A 161 11.38 4.81 -15.76
C LYS A 161 11.46 4.30 -17.20
N PRO A 162 11.12 5.12 -18.20
CA PRO A 162 11.40 4.79 -19.59
C PRO A 162 12.89 4.53 -19.76
N GLN A 163 13.24 3.48 -20.48
CA GLN A 163 14.63 3.25 -20.87
C GLN A 163 15.04 4.44 -21.74
N LYS A 164 16.10 5.13 -21.34
CA LYS A 164 16.74 6.07 -22.27
C LYS A 164 17.23 5.22 -23.43
N GLY A 165 16.67 5.44 -24.61
CA GLY A 165 17.11 4.75 -25.81
C GLY A 165 18.63 4.92 -25.90
N GLY A 166 19.36 3.78 -25.93
CA GLY A 166 20.77 3.80 -26.27
C GLY A 166 20.87 4.30 -27.71
N GLN A 167 21.49 5.43 -27.86
CA GLN A 167 22.07 5.84 -29.14
C GLN A 167 23.36 5.09 -29.35
#